data_2a9623789fa0be78d697f2a4622ff2bf
#
_entry.id   2a9623789fa0be78d697f2a4622ff2bf
#
_cell.length_a   1.000
_cell.length_b   1.000
_cell.length_c   1.000
_cell.angle_alpha   90.00
_cell.angle_beta   90.00
_cell.angle_gamma   90.00
#
_symmetry.space_group_name_H-M   'P 1'
#
loop_
_entity.id
_entity.type
_entity.pdbx_description
1 polymer ?
#
loop_
_entity_poly.entity_id
_entity_poly.type
_entity_poly.pdbx_seq_one_letter_code
_entity_poly.pdbx_strand_id
1 'polypeptide(L)'
;MSSDWKPRKAGKLPPSSKYEVGYGKPPAETRFKPGESGNPRGRPKGSRNRSPYPRQDDLRSIFRQEANRLVPINEGGRTVTISMAQAVMRSLAVTAAKGNPRAQRTWTQLQSAVEREEWNERLAHFEAALDYKLGWERELERRKQLGLTGPEPLPHPDDVVIDCFKYTATLKGPATKEEKTIWNRWEGYRASIEEELTELKARLENPECRDREEVLAEIKQTEKVLKIIGEALDGSRPAMEFLEAVPIAHEDA
;
A
#
# COMPACT_ATOMS: atom_id res chain seq x y z
N MET A 1 34.37 -13.71 -50.83
CA MET A 1 33.96 -14.87 -49.98
C MET A 1 32.76 -15.50 -50.66
N SER A 2 32.99 -16.64 -51.36
CA SER A 2 32.01 -17.32 -52.21
C SER A 2 31.06 -18.13 -51.33
N SER A 3 29.77 -17.89 -51.50
CA SER A 3 28.70 -18.63 -50.86
C SER A 3 28.48 -19.97 -51.58
N ASP A 4 28.92 -21.07 -50.98
CA ASP A 4 28.64 -22.43 -51.43
C ASP A 4 27.15 -22.78 -51.19
N TRP A 5 26.28 -22.27 -52.04
CA TRP A 5 24.92 -22.74 -52.12
C TRP A 5 24.86 -24.04 -52.93
N LYS A 6 24.73 -25.21 -52.27
CA LYS A 6 24.45 -26.50 -52.91
C LYS A 6 22.95 -26.69 -53.07
N PRO A 7 22.42 -26.82 -54.31
CA PRO A 7 21.00 -27.09 -54.54
C PRO A 7 20.63 -28.45 -53.93
N ARG A 8 19.55 -28.49 -53.16
CA ARG A 8 18.94 -29.72 -52.68
C ARG A 8 18.59 -30.60 -53.88
N LYS A 9 19.04 -31.86 -53.88
CA LYS A 9 18.66 -32.87 -54.87
C LYS A 9 17.12 -32.96 -54.88
N ALA A 10 16.53 -32.72 -56.06
CA ALA A 10 15.11 -32.93 -56.26
C ALA A 10 14.76 -34.39 -55.90
N GLY A 11 13.95 -34.56 -54.86
CA GLY A 11 13.43 -35.88 -54.49
C GLY A 11 12.63 -36.44 -55.65
N LYS A 12 12.82 -37.72 -55.95
CA LYS A 12 11.99 -38.44 -56.97
C LYS A 12 10.53 -38.23 -56.59
N LEU A 13 9.76 -37.68 -57.54
CA LEU A 13 8.30 -37.59 -57.43
C LEU A 13 7.75 -38.99 -57.17
N PRO A 14 6.86 -39.18 -56.20
CA PRO A 14 6.20 -40.43 -55.99
C PRO A 14 5.42 -40.85 -57.22
N PRO A 15 5.31 -42.15 -57.53
CA PRO A 15 4.59 -42.64 -58.70
C PRO A 15 3.16 -42.09 -58.71
N SER A 16 2.65 -41.73 -59.89
CA SER A 16 1.34 -41.11 -60.08
C SER A 16 0.26 -41.91 -59.35
N SER A 17 -0.29 -41.36 -58.30
CA SER A 17 -1.35 -41.96 -57.50
C SER A 17 -2.60 -42.14 -58.36
N LYS A 18 -3.19 -43.35 -58.41
CA LYS A 18 -4.42 -43.66 -59.12
C LYS A 18 -5.69 -42.97 -58.56
N TYR A 19 -5.54 -41.87 -57.83
CA TYR A 19 -6.68 -41.14 -57.26
C TYR A 19 -6.52 -39.63 -57.52
N GLU A 20 -7.64 -38.97 -57.60
CA GLU A 20 -7.73 -37.54 -57.86
C GLU A 20 -7.30 -36.73 -56.64
N VAL A 21 -6.20 -35.99 -56.73
CA VAL A 21 -5.70 -35.10 -55.68
C VAL A 21 -6.29 -33.72 -55.86
N GLY A 22 -6.95 -33.17 -54.83
CA GLY A 22 -7.55 -31.86 -54.88
C GLY A 22 -7.77 -31.27 -53.48
N TYR A 23 -8.21 -30.00 -53.45
CA TYR A 23 -8.52 -29.35 -52.17
C TYR A 23 -9.55 -30.17 -51.36
N GLY A 24 -9.20 -30.54 -50.14
CA GLY A 24 -10.05 -31.39 -49.29
C GLY A 24 -10.05 -32.87 -49.62
N LYS A 25 -9.25 -33.36 -50.60
CA LYS A 25 -9.10 -34.77 -50.98
C LYS A 25 -7.68 -35.28 -50.69
N PRO A 26 -7.36 -35.60 -49.41
CA PRO A 26 -6.06 -36.18 -49.07
C PRO A 26 -5.89 -37.59 -49.63
N PRO A 27 -4.65 -38.08 -49.87
CA PRO A 27 -4.37 -39.45 -50.36
C PRO A 27 -5.15 -40.51 -49.59
N ALA A 28 -5.73 -41.50 -50.31
CA ALA A 28 -6.58 -42.52 -49.70
C ALA A 28 -5.84 -43.35 -48.62
N GLU A 29 -4.53 -43.57 -48.83
CA GLU A 29 -3.68 -44.33 -47.92
C GLU A 29 -3.40 -43.59 -46.57
N THR A 30 -3.48 -42.29 -46.55
CA THR A 30 -3.21 -41.44 -45.38
C THR A 30 -4.48 -40.91 -44.70
N ARG A 31 -5.67 -41.28 -45.19
CA ARG A 31 -6.95 -40.89 -44.59
C ARG A 31 -7.17 -41.65 -43.28
N PHE A 32 -7.56 -40.96 -42.26
CA PHE A 32 -8.05 -41.58 -41.04
C PHE A 32 -9.34 -42.35 -41.34
N LYS A 33 -9.42 -43.60 -40.90
CA LYS A 33 -10.64 -44.40 -41.01
C LYS A 33 -11.66 -43.90 -39.97
N PRO A 34 -12.96 -43.90 -40.28
CA PRO A 34 -13.97 -43.56 -39.29
C PRO A 34 -13.84 -44.47 -38.05
N GLY A 35 -13.73 -43.84 -36.87
CA GLY A 35 -13.56 -44.53 -35.57
C GLY A 35 -12.11 -44.78 -35.16
N GLU A 36 -11.10 -44.55 -35.99
CA GLU A 36 -9.69 -44.66 -35.63
C GLU A 36 -9.10 -43.27 -35.34
N SER A 37 -8.54 -43.09 -34.18
CA SER A 37 -7.82 -41.86 -33.78
C SER A 37 -6.38 -41.92 -34.25
N GLY A 38 -5.89 -40.91 -34.98
CA GLY A 38 -4.48 -40.77 -35.34
C GLY A 38 -3.54 -40.62 -34.14
N ASN A 39 -4.08 -40.34 -32.99
CA ASN A 39 -3.34 -40.32 -31.73
C ASN A 39 -4.13 -41.06 -30.62
N PRO A 40 -4.06 -42.42 -30.62
CA PRO A 40 -4.83 -43.24 -29.67
C PRO A 40 -4.46 -43.01 -28.21
N ARG A 41 -3.27 -42.49 -27.93
CA ARG A 41 -2.85 -42.14 -26.57
C ARG A 41 -3.38 -40.75 -26.13
N GLY A 42 -3.97 -40.00 -27.05
CA GLY A 42 -4.43 -38.66 -26.77
C GLY A 42 -3.30 -37.69 -26.38
N ARG A 43 -3.67 -36.53 -25.91
CA ARG A 43 -2.73 -35.57 -25.37
C ARG A 43 -2.29 -35.99 -23.96
N PRO A 44 -0.99 -35.95 -23.60
CA PRO A 44 -0.53 -36.30 -22.26
C PRO A 44 -1.32 -35.54 -21.19
N LYS A 45 -1.78 -36.25 -20.15
CA LYS A 45 -2.49 -35.66 -19.01
C LYS A 45 -1.61 -34.55 -18.40
N GLY A 46 -2.16 -33.33 -18.25
CA GLY A 46 -1.43 -32.19 -17.66
C GLY A 46 -0.65 -31.33 -18.67
N SER A 47 -0.61 -31.68 -19.97
CA SER A 47 0.00 -30.79 -20.96
C SER A 47 -0.85 -29.54 -21.15
N ARG A 48 -0.35 -28.40 -20.67
CA ARG A 48 -1.00 -27.09 -20.86
C ARG A 48 -0.79 -26.61 -22.31
N ASN A 49 -1.79 -25.89 -22.85
CA ASN A 49 -1.58 -25.13 -24.08
C ASN A 49 -0.58 -24.00 -23.77
N ARG A 50 0.69 -24.22 -24.10
CA ARG A 50 1.65 -23.13 -24.09
C ARG A 50 1.35 -22.25 -25.28
N SER A 51 0.83 -21.04 -24.99
CA SER A 51 0.83 -19.98 -25.99
C SER A 51 2.28 -19.72 -26.40
N PRO A 52 2.61 -19.63 -27.70
CA PRO A 52 3.95 -19.24 -28.14
C PRO A 52 4.30 -17.80 -27.73
N TYR A 53 3.32 -17.03 -27.32
CA TYR A 53 3.49 -15.65 -26.84
C TYR A 53 3.38 -15.61 -25.32
N PRO A 54 4.27 -14.89 -24.63
CA PRO A 54 4.14 -14.65 -23.19
C PRO A 54 2.80 -13.99 -22.91
N ARG A 55 2.09 -14.46 -21.88
CA ARG A 55 0.87 -13.81 -21.41
C ARG A 55 1.21 -12.44 -20.86
N GLN A 56 0.24 -11.54 -20.86
CA GLN A 56 0.44 -10.19 -20.34
C GLN A 56 0.94 -10.19 -18.88
N ASP A 57 0.50 -11.16 -18.09
CA ASP A 57 0.98 -11.36 -16.72
C ASP A 57 2.44 -11.83 -16.65
N ASP A 58 2.87 -12.66 -17.62
CA ASP A 58 4.27 -13.10 -17.72
C ASP A 58 5.17 -11.91 -18.08
N LEU A 59 4.73 -11.03 -18.99
CA LEU A 59 5.46 -9.81 -19.32
C LEU A 59 5.55 -8.83 -18.13
N ARG A 60 4.47 -8.66 -17.39
CA ARG A 60 4.46 -7.82 -16.19
C ARG A 60 5.42 -8.36 -15.12
N SER A 61 5.44 -9.67 -14.92
CA SER A 61 6.34 -10.31 -13.95
C SER A 61 7.80 -10.15 -14.36
N ILE A 62 8.13 -10.38 -15.63
CA ILE A 62 9.48 -10.18 -16.19
C ILE A 62 9.91 -8.71 -16.03
N PHE A 63 9.03 -7.77 -16.37
CA PHE A 63 9.33 -6.34 -16.23
C PHE A 63 9.62 -5.97 -14.77
N ARG A 64 8.79 -6.43 -13.82
CA ARG A 64 9.02 -6.19 -12.38
C ARG A 64 10.32 -6.81 -11.90
N GLN A 65 10.65 -8.01 -12.34
CA GLN A 65 11.89 -8.69 -12.00
C GLN A 65 13.11 -7.89 -12.49
N GLU A 66 13.10 -7.47 -13.77
CA GLU A 66 14.20 -6.66 -14.31
C GLU A 66 14.27 -5.27 -13.67
N ALA A 67 13.15 -4.61 -13.40
CA ALA A 67 13.11 -3.31 -12.73
C ALA A 67 13.73 -3.37 -11.33
N ASN A 68 13.52 -4.47 -10.61
CA ASN A 68 14.03 -4.68 -9.26
C ASN A 68 15.43 -5.31 -9.22
N ARG A 69 15.99 -5.73 -10.37
CA ARG A 69 17.34 -6.28 -10.43
C ARG A 69 18.37 -5.27 -9.94
N LEU A 70 19.20 -5.69 -9.00
CA LEU A 70 20.25 -4.85 -8.45
C LEU A 70 21.44 -4.73 -9.42
N VAL A 71 21.90 -3.51 -9.64
CA VAL A 71 23.02 -3.18 -10.50
C VAL A 71 24.00 -2.25 -9.77
N PRO A 72 25.30 -2.49 -9.86
CA PRO A 72 26.29 -1.58 -9.32
C PRO A 72 26.44 -0.37 -10.25
N ILE A 73 26.39 0.83 -9.68
CA ILE A 73 26.71 2.08 -10.38
C ILE A 73 27.81 2.83 -9.63
N ASN A 74 28.61 3.60 -10.36
CA ASN A 74 29.66 4.43 -9.76
C ASN A 74 29.14 5.87 -9.58
N GLU A 75 29.06 6.34 -8.34
CA GLU A 75 28.69 7.71 -7.98
C GLU A 75 29.82 8.37 -7.19
N GLY A 76 30.45 9.38 -7.76
CA GLY A 76 31.51 10.13 -7.06
C GLY A 76 32.67 9.28 -6.60
N GLY A 77 33.03 8.23 -7.35
CA GLY A 77 34.14 7.32 -7.00
C GLY A 77 33.74 6.20 -6.01
N ARG A 78 32.46 6.09 -5.63
CA ARG A 78 31.95 5.00 -4.81
C ARG A 78 31.00 4.13 -5.62
N THR A 79 31.12 2.82 -5.48
CA THR A 79 30.18 1.87 -6.08
C THR A 79 28.96 1.72 -5.17
N VAL A 80 27.79 2.11 -5.68
CA VAL A 80 26.50 1.97 -4.99
C VAL A 80 25.66 0.96 -5.74
N THR A 81 25.05 0.03 -5.03
CA THR A 81 24.15 -0.97 -5.62
C THR A 81 22.71 -0.47 -5.50
N ILE A 82 22.05 -0.30 -6.65
CA ILE A 82 20.65 0.18 -6.73
C ILE A 82 19.85 -0.68 -7.70
N SER A 83 18.52 -0.54 -7.67
CA SER A 83 17.67 -1.23 -8.64
C SER A 83 17.86 -0.66 -10.06
N MET A 84 17.61 -1.50 -11.07
CA MET A 84 17.68 -1.09 -12.48
C MET A 84 16.71 0.09 -12.73
N ALA A 85 15.52 0.06 -12.16
CA ALA A 85 14.56 1.17 -12.27
C ALA A 85 15.16 2.49 -11.74
N GLN A 86 15.78 2.47 -10.56
CA GLN A 86 16.47 3.64 -10.01
C GLN A 86 17.63 4.10 -10.89
N ALA A 87 18.42 3.17 -11.44
CA ALA A 87 19.54 3.50 -12.32
C ALA A 87 19.07 4.21 -13.59
N VAL A 88 17.99 3.71 -14.21
CA VAL A 88 17.38 4.34 -15.40
C VAL A 88 16.82 5.72 -15.07
N MET A 89 16.10 5.87 -13.95
CA MET A 89 15.56 7.16 -13.51
C MET A 89 16.66 8.19 -13.23
N ARG A 90 17.74 7.79 -12.58
CA ARG A 90 18.90 8.66 -12.36
C ARG A 90 19.57 9.07 -13.67
N SER A 91 19.77 8.14 -14.59
CA SER A 91 20.33 8.43 -15.92
C SER A 91 19.45 9.42 -16.70
N LEU A 92 18.12 9.23 -16.66
CA LEU A 92 17.16 10.13 -17.28
C LEU A 92 17.24 11.54 -16.66
N ALA A 93 17.25 11.64 -15.33
CA ALA A 93 17.33 12.91 -14.60
C ALA A 93 18.63 13.66 -14.93
N VAL A 94 19.78 12.97 -14.91
CA VAL A 94 21.07 13.57 -15.28
C VAL A 94 21.09 14.05 -16.73
N THR A 95 20.51 13.26 -17.64
CA THR A 95 20.44 13.63 -19.06
C THR A 95 19.50 14.83 -19.28
N ALA A 96 18.40 14.91 -18.56
CA ALA A 96 17.50 16.05 -18.57
C ALA A 96 18.16 17.32 -18.01
N ALA A 97 18.90 17.20 -16.90
CA ALA A 97 19.64 18.31 -16.29
C ALA A 97 20.75 18.86 -17.20
N LYS A 98 21.35 18.00 -18.03
CA LYS A 98 22.33 18.41 -19.06
C LYS A 98 21.72 19.13 -20.27
N GLY A 99 20.40 19.37 -20.28
CA GLY A 99 19.71 20.13 -21.31
C GLY A 99 19.18 19.33 -22.49
N ASN A 100 19.10 18.00 -22.42
CA ASN A 100 18.52 17.19 -23.49
C ASN A 100 16.99 17.38 -23.52
N PRO A 101 16.40 17.96 -24.62
CA PRO A 101 14.97 18.30 -24.64
C PRO A 101 14.04 17.09 -24.56
N ARG A 102 14.45 15.93 -25.09
CA ARG A 102 13.63 14.70 -25.04
C ARG A 102 13.62 14.15 -23.60
N ALA A 103 14.78 14.12 -22.96
CA ALA A 103 14.87 13.68 -21.57
C ALA A 103 14.11 14.61 -20.62
N GLN A 104 14.18 15.93 -20.84
CA GLN A 104 13.41 16.92 -20.07
C GLN A 104 11.91 16.67 -20.22
N ARG A 105 11.42 16.50 -21.46
CA ARG A 105 10.00 16.19 -21.70
C ARG A 105 9.57 14.91 -21.00
N THR A 106 10.35 13.82 -21.15
CA THR A 106 10.03 12.53 -20.51
C THR A 106 10.03 12.66 -18.99
N TRP A 107 11.00 13.36 -18.41
CA TRP A 107 11.07 13.62 -16.97
C TRP A 107 9.84 14.38 -16.48
N THR A 108 9.48 15.48 -17.13
CA THR A 108 8.29 16.27 -16.77
C THR A 108 7.00 15.45 -16.89
N GLN A 109 6.88 14.62 -17.93
CA GLN A 109 5.71 13.75 -18.09
C GLN A 109 5.61 12.71 -16.96
N LEU A 110 6.72 12.10 -16.56
CA LEU A 110 6.74 11.13 -15.46
C LEU A 110 6.41 11.82 -14.13
N GLN A 111 7.01 12.98 -13.87
CA GLN A 111 6.73 13.77 -12.67
C GLN A 111 5.26 14.16 -12.58
N SER A 112 4.71 14.72 -13.66
CA SER A 112 3.29 15.10 -13.70
C SER A 112 2.34 13.89 -13.59
N ALA A 113 2.76 12.71 -14.05
CA ALA A 113 1.97 11.49 -13.88
C ALA A 113 1.92 11.05 -12.42
N VAL A 114 3.08 11.05 -11.73
CA VAL A 114 3.16 10.72 -10.29
C VAL A 114 2.36 11.72 -9.46
N GLU A 115 2.57 13.03 -9.67
CA GLU A 115 1.84 14.09 -8.94
C GLU A 115 0.32 13.97 -9.12
N ARG A 116 -0.13 13.59 -10.33
CA ARG A 116 -1.55 13.39 -10.61
C ARG A 116 -2.10 12.15 -9.91
N GLU A 117 -1.33 11.06 -9.87
CA GLU A 117 -1.72 9.83 -9.18
C GLU A 117 -1.82 10.09 -7.67
N GLU A 118 -0.81 10.71 -7.07
CA GLU A 118 -0.82 11.11 -5.65
C GLU A 118 -2.00 12.06 -5.32
N TRP A 119 -2.31 13.00 -6.23
CA TRP A 119 -3.45 13.88 -6.06
C TRP A 119 -4.78 13.12 -6.11
N ASN A 120 -4.94 12.20 -7.07
CA ASN A 120 -6.15 11.39 -7.20
C ASN A 120 -6.34 10.46 -5.99
N GLU A 121 -5.27 9.85 -5.50
CA GLU A 121 -5.31 9.03 -4.28
C GLU A 121 -5.70 9.86 -3.06
N ARG A 122 -5.11 11.04 -2.90
CA ARG A 122 -5.45 11.97 -1.81
C ARG A 122 -6.92 12.40 -1.88
N LEU A 123 -7.39 12.75 -3.07
CA LEU A 123 -8.78 13.16 -3.29
C LEU A 123 -9.74 12.01 -2.99
N ALA A 124 -9.47 10.81 -3.48
CA ALA A 124 -10.30 9.64 -3.20
C ALA A 124 -10.36 9.31 -1.70
N HIS A 125 -9.24 9.43 -1.00
CA HIS A 125 -9.18 9.24 0.45
C HIS A 125 -9.98 10.30 1.21
N PHE A 126 -9.86 11.56 0.78
CA PHE A 126 -10.62 12.68 1.33
C PHE A 126 -12.14 12.50 1.13
N GLU A 127 -12.57 12.16 -0.09
CA GLU A 127 -13.99 11.91 -0.40
C GLU A 127 -14.55 10.76 0.42
N ALA A 128 -13.83 9.65 0.52
CA ALA A 128 -14.24 8.50 1.33
C ALA A 128 -14.38 8.85 2.83
N ALA A 129 -13.45 9.64 3.37
CA ALA A 129 -13.51 10.08 4.75
C ALA A 129 -14.67 11.05 5.00
N LEU A 130 -14.94 11.94 4.06
CA LEU A 130 -16.06 12.89 4.12
C LEU A 130 -17.40 12.17 4.07
N ASP A 131 -17.56 11.23 3.14
CA ASP A 131 -18.78 10.41 3.01
C ASP A 131 -19.02 9.57 4.27
N TYR A 132 -17.96 8.99 4.83
CA TYR A 132 -18.01 8.25 6.08
C TYR A 132 -18.51 9.15 7.22
N LYS A 133 -17.89 10.30 7.43
CA LYS A 133 -18.24 11.25 8.48
C LYS A 133 -19.70 11.69 8.37
N LEU A 134 -20.09 12.22 7.22
CA LEU A 134 -21.45 12.70 6.98
C LEU A 134 -22.51 11.57 7.06
N GLY A 135 -22.16 10.38 6.63
CA GLY A 135 -23.02 9.21 6.73
C GLY A 135 -23.32 8.83 8.18
N TRP A 136 -22.28 8.75 9.02
CA TRP A 136 -22.44 8.42 10.42
C TRP A 136 -23.05 9.54 11.26
N GLU A 137 -22.73 10.82 10.99
CA GLU A 137 -23.40 11.95 11.66
C GLU A 137 -24.92 11.91 11.46
N ARG A 138 -25.38 11.65 10.21
CA ARG A 138 -26.82 11.51 9.91
C ARG A 138 -27.42 10.29 10.60
N GLU A 139 -26.72 9.17 10.63
CA GLU A 139 -27.23 7.95 11.28
C GLU A 139 -27.30 8.10 12.80
N LEU A 140 -26.29 8.72 13.44
CA LEU A 140 -26.32 9.00 14.88
C LEU A 140 -27.45 9.97 15.23
N GLU A 141 -27.65 11.01 14.45
CA GLU A 141 -28.78 11.94 14.65
C GLU A 141 -30.13 11.23 14.47
N ARG A 142 -30.28 10.37 13.46
CA ARG A 142 -31.47 9.54 13.27
C ARG A 142 -31.73 8.64 14.46
N ARG A 143 -30.69 7.97 14.99
CA ARG A 143 -30.80 7.11 16.19
C ARG A 143 -31.26 7.92 17.39
N LYS A 144 -30.68 9.09 17.60
CA LYS A 144 -31.04 10.00 18.69
C LYS A 144 -32.51 10.42 18.62
N GLN A 145 -33.02 10.80 17.44
CA GLN A 145 -34.39 11.21 17.23
C GLN A 145 -35.41 10.05 17.46
N LEU A 146 -34.99 8.82 17.13
CA LEU A 146 -35.84 7.63 17.27
C LEU A 146 -35.66 6.91 18.60
N GLY A 147 -34.80 7.39 19.50
CA GLY A 147 -34.48 6.73 20.77
C GLY A 147 -33.83 5.35 20.59
N LEU A 148 -33.14 5.10 19.45
CA LEU A 148 -32.49 3.83 19.16
C LEU A 148 -31.13 3.77 19.81
N THR A 149 -30.86 2.68 20.53
CA THR A 149 -29.52 2.38 21.07
C THR A 149 -28.80 1.40 20.16
N GLY A 150 -27.51 1.58 19.95
CA GLY A 150 -26.67 0.70 19.14
C GLY A 150 -25.19 0.98 19.41
N PRO A 151 -24.30 0.11 18.94
CA PRO A 151 -22.88 0.34 19.11
C PRO A 151 -22.46 1.62 18.39
N GLU A 152 -21.56 2.36 19.02
CA GLU A 152 -20.91 3.52 18.39
C GLU A 152 -20.04 3.07 17.22
N PRO A 153 -19.97 3.88 16.15
CA PRO A 153 -19.08 3.60 15.05
C PRO A 153 -17.61 3.71 15.50
N LEU A 154 -16.76 2.94 14.86
CA LEU A 154 -15.30 3.05 15.00
C LEU A 154 -14.70 3.17 13.60
N PRO A 155 -13.95 4.26 13.36
CA PRO A 155 -13.74 5.44 14.24
C PRO A 155 -15.02 6.25 14.47
N HIS A 156 -15.07 7.02 15.58
CA HIS A 156 -16.19 7.94 15.78
C HIS A 156 -16.11 9.10 14.76
N PRO A 157 -17.23 9.59 14.21
CA PRO A 157 -17.20 10.67 13.21
C PRO A 157 -16.59 11.97 13.75
N ASP A 158 -16.65 12.24 15.05
CA ASP A 158 -16.01 13.40 15.68
C ASP A 158 -14.47 13.31 15.64
N ASP A 159 -13.94 12.08 15.67
CA ASP A 159 -12.50 11.83 15.60
C ASP A 159 -11.96 11.99 14.18
N VAL A 160 -12.83 12.02 13.16
CA VAL A 160 -12.44 12.25 11.77
C VAL A 160 -12.39 13.75 11.49
N VAL A 161 -11.19 14.30 11.43
CA VAL A 161 -10.93 15.71 11.13
C VAL A 161 -10.72 15.91 9.65
N ILE A 162 -11.57 16.71 9.02
CA ILE A 162 -11.56 17.03 7.59
C ILE A 162 -10.96 18.41 7.38
N ASP A 163 -9.88 18.50 6.60
CA ASP A 163 -9.30 19.77 6.12
C ASP A 163 -9.66 19.98 4.64
N CYS A 164 -10.70 20.78 4.39
CA CYS A 164 -11.19 21.06 3.05
C CYS A 164 -10.21 21.92 2.23
N PHE A 165 -9.28 22.64 2.85
CA PHE A 165 -8.30 23.46 2.13
C PHE A 165 -7.14 22.62 1.59
N LYS A 166 -6.73 21.59 2.35
CA LYS A 166 -5.64 20.71 1.99
C LYS A 166 -6.11 19.43 1.31
N TYR A 167 -7.41 19.17 1.26
CA TYR A 167 -8.01 17.90 0.82
C TYR A 167 -7.41 16.72 1.58
N THR A 168 -7.36 16.84 2.91
CA THR A 168 -6.84 15.79 3.79
C THR A 168 -7.85 15.45 4.86
N ALA A 169 -7.83 14.18 5.25
CA ALA A 169 -8.57 13.68 6.40
C ALA A 169 -7.57 13.05 7.36
N THR A 170 -7.69 13.38 8.63
CA THR A 170 -6.86 12.81 9.71
C THR A 170 -7.76 12.22 10.77
N LEU A 171 -7.34 11.09 11.32
CA LEU A 171 -8.03 10.44 12.42
C LEU A 171 -7.32 10.77 13.73
N LYS A 172 -8.06 11.27 14.71
CA LYS A 172 -7.54 11.63 16.04
C LYS A 172 -7.82 10.56 17.10
N GLY A 173 -8.89 9.82 16.95
CA GLY A 173 -9.31 8.77 17.88
C GLY A 173 -9.00 7.35 17.40
N PRO A 174 -9.43 6.34 18.16
CA PRO A 174 -9.21 4.93 17.86
C PRO A 174 -9.99 4.49 16.61
N ALA A 175 -9.32 3.74 15.71
CA ALA A 175 -9.92 3.17 14.50
C ALA A 175 -10.46 1.76 14.73
N THR A 176 -9.88 1.00 15.66
CA THR A 176 -10.23 -0.39 15.95
C THR A 176 -10.71 -0.58 17.40
N LYS A 177 -11.31 -1.75 17.69
CA LYS A 177 -11.76 -2.08 19.05
C LYS A 177 -10.59 -2.25 20.01
N GLU A 178 -9.50 -2.82 19.54
CA GLU A 178 -8.26 -3.00 20.26
C GLU A 178 -7.68 -1.64 20.66
N GLU A 179 -7.59 -0.73 19.69
CA GLU A 179 -7.16 0.65 19.93
C GLU A 179 -8.08 1.37 20.90
N LYS A 180 -9.41 1.21 20.78
CA LYS A 180 -10.36 1.81 21.72
C LYS A 180 -10.14 1.32 23.16
N THR A 181 -9.76 0.06 23.35
CA THR A 181 -9.46 -0.48 24.67
C THR A 181 -8.21 0.18 25.28
N ILE A 182 -7.17 0.34 24.47
CA ILE A 182 -5.94 1.03 24.89
C ILE A 182 -6.23 2.51 25.18
N TRP A 183 -6.96 3.15 24.29
CA TRP A 183 -7.35 4.55 24.40
C TRP A 183 -8.12 4.82 25.71
N ASN A 184 -9.17 4.03 25.99
CA ASN A 184 -9.96 4.17 27.23
C ASN A 184 -9.12 3.97 28.49
N ARG A 185 -8.10 3.09 28.45
CA ARG A 185 -7.16 2.91 29.57
C ARG A 185 -6.35 4.19 29.80
N TRP A 186 -5.86 4.80 28.75
CA TRP A 186 -5.09 6.05 28.86
C TRP A 186 -5.95 7.25 29.26
N GLU A 187 -7.20 7.31 28.81
CA GLU A 187 -8.17 8.31 29.32
C GLU A 187 -8.44 8.14 30.81
N GLY A 188 -8.63 6.90 31.27
CA GLY A 188 -8.75 6.61 32.70
C GLY A 188 -7.52 7.04 33.49
N TYR A 189 -6.33 6.74 32.96
CA TYR A 189 -5.07 7.15 33.59
C TYR A 189 -4.90 8.68 33.61
N ARG A 190 -5.26 9.37 32.54
CA ARG A 190 -5.29 10.84 32.49
C ARG A 190 -6.20 11.43 33.57
N ALA A 191 -7.42 10.90 33.71
CA ALA A 191 -8.38 11.35 34.70
C ALA A 191 -7.84 11.17 36.14
N SER A 192 -7.19 10.04 36.41
CA SER A 192 -6.56 9.78 37.72
C SER A 192 -5.44 10.78 38.04
N ILE A 193 -4.60 11.10 37.05
CA ILE A 193 -3.52 12.09 37.21
C ILE A 193 -4.09 13.51 37.36
N GLU A 194 -5.18 13.86 36.69
CA GLU A 194 -5.87 15.15 36.84
C GLU A 194 -6.45 15.30 38.26
N GLU A 195 -6.97 14.22 38.85
CA GLU A 195 -7.44 14.19 40.22
C GLU A 195 -6.28 14.38 41.20
N GLU A 196 -5.18 13.64 41.05
CA GLU A 196 -3.94 13.80 41.84
C GLU A 196 -3.40 15.23 41.78
N LEU A 197 -3.37 15.83 40.56
CA LEU A 197 -2.93 17.20 40.38
C LEU A 197 -3.82 18.20 41.16
N THR A 198 -5.13 17.93 41.20
CA THR A 198 -6.10 18.77 41.94
C THR A 198 -5.85 18.67 43.42
N GLU A 199 -5.57 17.47 43.96
CA GLU A 199 -5.22 17.25 45.38
C GLU A 199 -3.91 17.92 45.75
N LEU A 200 -2.87 17.80 44.89
CA LEU A 200 -1.59 18.46 45.11
C LEU A 200 -1.72 20.00 45.15
N LYS A 201 -2.54 20.55 44.27
CA LYS A 201 -2.83 22.00 44.24
C LYS A 201 -3.58 22.44 45.51
N ALA A 202 -4.58 21.67 45.97
CA ALA A 202 -5.29 21.94 47.20
C ALA A 202 -4.37 21.86 48.43
N ARG A 203 -3.44 20.87 48.44
CA ARG A 203 -2.42 20.74 49.51
C ARG A 203 -1.47 21.95 49.54
N LEU A 204 -1.12 22.51 48.36
CA LEU A 204 -0.26 23.69 48.28
C LEU A 204 -0.94 24.95 48.77
N GLU A 205 -2.27 25.06 48.65
CA GLU A 205 -3.07 26.20 49.15
C GLU A 205 -3.18 26.21 50.68
N ASN A 206 -2.94 25.06 51.33
CA ASN A 206 -2.96 24.99 52.79
C ASN A 206 -1.79 25.77 53.38
N PRO A 207 -2.03 26.78 54.26
CA PRO A 207 -0.97 27.60 54.90
C PRO A 207 -0.03 26.81 55.80
N GLU A 208 -0.42 25.63 56.29
CA GLU A 208 0.39 24.74 57.13
C GLU A 208 1.29 23.78 56.34
N CYS A 209 1.33 23.87 55.04
CA CYS A 209 2.16 23.00 54.19
C CYS A 209 3.65 23.24 54.44
N ARG A 210 4.33 22.27 55.08
CA ARG A 210 5.77 22.35 55.42
C ARG A 210 6.67 21.99 54.23
N ASP A 211 6.17 21.15 53.33
CA ASP A 211 6.93 20.57 52.19
C ASP A 211 6.58 21.26 50.87
N ARG A 212 6.43 22.59 50.92
CA ARG A 212 5.92 23.39 49.79
C ARG A 212 6.78 23.28 48.53
N GLU A 213 8.09 23.16 48.65
CA GLU A 213 9.00 23.03 47.52
C GLU A 213 8.89 21.64 46.84
N GLU A 214 8.73 20.57 47.66
CA GLU A 214 8.53 19.21 47.14
C GLU A 214 7.20 19.10 46.38
N VAL A 215 6.11 19.59 46.99
CA VAL A 215 4.79 19.62 46.33
C VAL A 215 4.80 20.41 45.03
N LEU A 216 5.54 21.51 44.97
CA LEU A 216 5.70 22.27 43.72
C LEU A 216 6.49 21.49 42.64
N ALA A 217 7.46 20.70 43.06
CA ALA A 217 8.21 19.84 42.13
C ALA A 217 7.33 18.70 41.58
N GLU A 218 6.52 18.07 42.46
CA GLU A 218 5.54 17.05 42.07
C GLU A 218 4.50 17.61 41.11
N ILE A 219 3.90 18.78 41.40
CA ILE A 219 2.95 19.44 40.50
C ILE A 219 3.56 19.64 39.10
N LYS A 220 4.79 20.15 39.00
CA LYS A 220 5.46 20.35 37.71
C LYS A 220 5.70 19.06 36.97
N GLN A 221 6.02 17.98 37.68
CA GLN A 221 6.21 16.67 37.06
C GLN A 221 4.88 16.09 36.55
N THR A 222 3.83 16.15 37.36
CA THR A 222 2.48 15.70 37.02
C THR A 222 1.90 16.47 35.84
N GLU A 223 2.05 17.80 35.82
CA GLU A 223 1.66 18.64 34.67
C GLU A 223 2.42 18.27 33.39
N LYS A 224 3.71 17.92 33.49
CA LYS A 224 4.49 17.45 32.34
C LYS A 224 3.99 16.11 31.82
N VAL A 225 3.63 15.17 32.69
CA VAL A 225 3.06 13.87 32.33
C VAL A 225 1.70 14.06 31.67
N LEU A 226 0.82 14.86 32.24
CA LEU A 226 -0.48 15.21 31.68
C LEU A 226 -0.36 15.82 30.27
N LYS A 227 0.61 16.69 30.08
CA LYS A 227 0.87 17.28 28.75
C LYS A 227 1.28 16.22 27.72
N ILE A 228 2.14 15.27 28.08
CA ILE A 228 2.59 14.20 27.20
C ILE A 228 1.42 13.27 26.82
N ILE A 229 0.59 12.89 27.81
CA ILE A 229 -0.60 12.06 27.59
C ILE A 229 -1.62 12.81 26.73
N GLY A 230 -1.86 14.09 27.02
CA GLY A 230 -2.75 14.92 26.21
C GLY A 230 -2.31 15.00 24.75
N GLU A 231 -1.03 15.31 24.49
CA GLU A 231 -0.48 15.33 23.13
C GLU A 231 -0.59 13.97 22.43
N ALA A 232 -0.51 12.86 23.15
CA ALA A 232 -0.69 11.52 22.60
C ALA A 232 -2.15 11.24 22.28
N LEU A 233 -3.09 11.60 23.15
CA LEU A 233 -4.53 11.41 22.94
C LEU A 233 -5.13 12.39 21.92
N ASP A 234 -4.59 13.61 21.77
CA ASP A 234 -5.04 14.59 20.77
C ASP A 234 -4.57 14.28 19.33
N GLY A 235 -3.83 13.19 19.14
CA GLY A 235 -3.34 12.77 17.82
C GLY A 235 -2.25 13.66 17.24
N SER A 236 -1.62 14.52 18.05
CA SER A 236 -0.47 15.36 17.65
C SER A 236 0.84 14.58 17.50
N ARG A 237 0.86 13.31 17.95
CA ARG A 237 1.93 12.31 17.69
C ARG A 237 1.30 11.04 17.14
N PRO A 238 2.08 10.10 16.56
CA PRO A 238 1.59 8.74 16.28
C PRO A 238 1.21 8.07 17.61
N ALA A 239 -0.02 8.39 18.05
CA ALA A 239 -0.49 8.15 19.42
C ALA A 239 -0.44 6.66 19.78
N MET A 240 -0.77 5.78 18.82
CA MET A 240 -0.87 4.35 19.10
C MET A 240 0.48 3.70 19.35
N GLU A 241 1.51 4.02 18.54
CA GLU A 241 2.87 3.50 18.78
C GLU A 241 3.43 3.92 20.15
N PHE A 242 3.12 5.15 20.57
CA PHE A 242 3.54 5.66 21.88
C PHE A 242 2.77 5.00 23.03
N LEU A 243 1.44 4.86 22.88
CA LEU A 243 0.57 4.29 23.92
C LEU A 243 0.78 2.77 24.10
N GLU A 244 1.21 2.07 23.06
CA GLU A 244 1.59 0.65 23.13
C GLU A 244 2.98 0.44 23.74
N ALA A 245 3.90 1.38 23.52
CA ALA A 245 5.30 1.25 23.96
C ALA A 245 5.52 1.58 25.45
N VAL A 246 4.61 2.32 26.10
CA VAL A 246 4.73 2.71 27.50
C VAL A 246 3.89 1.78 28.37
N PRO A 247 4.51 0.87 29.16
CA PRO A 247 3.77 0.07 30.12
C PRO A 247 3.24 0.98 31.22
N ILE A 248 1.93 1.04 31.39
CA ILE A 248 1.32 1.61 32.57
C ILE A 248 1.61 0.63 33.71
N ALA A 249 2.33 1.08 34.73
CA ALA A 249 2.53 0.28 35.91
C ALA A 249 1.16 -0.11 36.49
N HIS A 250 0.84 -1.40 36.42
CA HIS A 250 -0.32 -1.92 37.12
C HIS A 250 0.01 -1.87 38.63
N GLU A 251 -0.69 -1.07 39.38
CA GLU A 251 -0.92 -1.35 40.77
C GLU A 251 -1.86 -2.56 40.84
N ASP A 252 -1.26 -3.76 40.84
CA ASP A 252 -1.94 -4.95 41.30
C ASP A 252 -2.10 -4.81 42.84
N ALA A 253 -3.29 -4.42 43.24
CA ALA A 253 -3.72 -4.49 44.64
C ALA A 253 -5.02 -5.27 44.72
#